data_66c4416efd760245d6e4e869e0b1ac01
#
_entry.id   66c4416efd760245d6e4e869e0b1ac01
#
_cell.length_a   1.000
_cell.length_b   1.000
_cell.length_c   1.000
_cell.angle_alpha   90.00
_cell.angle_beta   90.00
_cell.angle_gamma   90.00
#
_symmetry.space_group_name_H-M   'P 1'
#
loop_
_entity.id
_entity.type
_entity.pdbx_description
1 polymer ?
#
loop_
_entity_poly.entity_id
_entity_poly.type
_entity_poly.pdbx_seq_one_letter_code
_entity_poly.pdbx_strand_id
1 'polypeptide(L)'
;YLHTRLMDCFYQYLLVGGMPAAVYLFQQNKDIQSVRTLQRDILNLYEADITKYVRDRVEQRQIRMVFEAIPGQLNNPNKRFKYTRLSKNLRFANLETAFDWLAQSGIALKCEKVTEPLFPLSAYADNTMLKLYQNDVGLLTSQLMGNVDIDILNRKSSINFGSIFENAAAQEIKAH
;
A
#
# COMPACT_ATOMS: atom_id res chain seq x y z
N TYR A 1 -30.16 8.50 -5.08
CA TYR A 1 -30.30 7.04 -4.81
C TYR A 1 -29.15 6.21 -5.43
N LEU A 2 -28.91 6.29 -6.76
CA LEU A 2 -27.86 5.53 -7.44
C LEU A 2 -26.46 5.92 -6.93
N HIS A 3 -26.17 7.22 -6.84
CA HIS A 3 -24.90 7.74 -6.35
C HIS A 3 -24.59 7.25 -4.92
N THR A 4 -25.58 7.27 -4.03
CA THR A 4 -25.39 6.80 -2.64
C THR A 4 -25.00 5.31 -2.61
N ARG A 5 -25.72 4.46 -3.35
CA ARG A 5 -25.39 3.03 -3.44
C ARG A 5 -24.00 2.76 -4.03
N LEU A 6 -23.61 3.51 -5.06
CA LEU A 6 -22.28 3.39 -5.67
C LEU A 6 -21.20 3.77 -4.66
N MET A 7 -21.41 4.85 -3.90
CA MET A 7 -20.47 5.24 -2.85
C MET A 7 -20.38 4.23 -1.72
N ASP A 8 -21.50 3.61 -1.32
CA ASP A 8 -21.49 2.54 -0.30
C ASP A 8 -20.66 1.32 -0.79
N CYS A 9 -20.84 0.91 -2.05
CA CYS A 9 -20.01 -0.14 -2.65
C CYS A 9 -18.53 0.26 -2.70
N PHE A 10 -18.23 1.53 -3.03
CA PHE A 10 -16.87 2.02 -3.07
C PHE A 10 -16.20 2.00 -1.68
N TYR A 11 -16.87 2.44 -0.62
CA TYR A 11 -16.33 2.35 0.74
C TYR A 11 -16.14 0.89 1.20
N GLN A 12 -17.04 -0.02 0.82
CA GLN A 12 -16.83 -1.45 1.05
C GLN A 12 -15.60 -1.97 0.29
N TYR A 13 -15.41 -1.55 -0.97
CA TYR A 13 -14.22 -1.88 -1.75
C TYR A 13 -12.93 -1.39 -1.08
N LEU A 14 -12.90 -0.20 -0.49
CA LEU A 14 -11.73 0.28 0.25
C LEU A 14 -11.34 -0.62 1.44
N LEU A 15 -12.29 -1.37 2.00
CA LEU A 15 -12.04 -2.31 3.10
C LEU A 15 -11.70 -3.72 2.59
N VAL A 16 -12.42 -4.21 1.62
CA VAL A 16 -12.26 -5.58 1.10
C VAL A 16 -11.06 -5.69 0.17
N GLY A 17 -10.82 -4.63 -0.63
CA GLY A 17 -9.81 -4.63 -1.69
C GLY A 17 -10.24 -5.41 -2.92
N GLY A 18 -9.27 -5.66 -3.79
CA GLY A 18 -9.41 -6.42 -5.03
C GLY A 18 -8.80 -7.83 -4.98
N MET A 19 -8.23 -8.25 -3.84
CA MET A 19 -7.66 -9.59 -3.69
C MET A 19 -8.75 -10.66 -3.87
N PRO A 20 -8.61 -11.63 -4.81
CA PRO A 20 -9.69 -12.59 -5.12
C PRO A 20 -10.19 -13.37 -3.92
N ALA A 21 -9.29 -13.80 -3.03
CA ALA A 21 -9.66 -14.52 -1.81
C ALA A 21 -10.48 -13.65 -0.83
N ALA A 22 -10.13 -12.35 -0.69
CA ALA A 22 -10.84 -11.41 0.17
C ALA A 22 -12.24 -11.10 -0.40
N VAL A 23 -12.34 -10.86 -1.70
CA VAL A 23 -13.60 -10.63 -2.41
C VAL A 23 -14.52 -11.84 -2.28
N TYR A 24 -13.99 -13.04 -2.54
CA TYR A 24 -14.73 -14.28 -2.40
C TYR A 24 -15.28 -14.49 -1.00
N LEU A 25 -14.44 -14.35 0.02
CA LEU A 25 -14.81 -14.49 1.43
C LEU A 25 -15.91 -13.49 1.83
N PHE A 26 -15.77 -12.23 1.40
CA PHE A 26 -16.77 -11.21 1.65
C PHE A 26 -18.11 -11.47 0.95
N GLN A 27 -18.08 -12.01 -0.26
CA GLN A 27 -19.30 -12.38 -0.97
C GLN A 27 -20.09 -13.48 -0.23
N GLN A 28 -19.38 -14.45 0.36
CA GLN A 28 -20.01 -15.56 1.10
C GLN A 28 -20.61 -15.10 2.42
N ASN A 29 -19.86 -14.34 3.21
CA ASN A 29 -20.19 -14.13 4.61
C ASN A 29 -20.68 -12.69 4.91
N LYS A 30 -20.39 -11.72 4.03
CA LYS A 30 -20.63 -10.28 4.27
C LYS A 30 -19.99 -9.76 5.58
N ASP A 31 -18.96 -10.46 6.07
CA ASP A 31 -18.28 -10.16 7.33
C ASP A 31 -16.90 -9.55 7.08
N ILE A 32 -16.74 -8.29 7.48
CA ILE A 32 -15.47 -7.55 7.36
C ILE A 32 -14.40 -8.12 8.30
N GLN A 33 -14.75 -8.66 9.46
CA GLN A 33 -13.77 -9.18 10.41
C GLN A 33 -13.08 -10.44 9.87
N SER A 34 -13.81 -11.31 9.21
CA SER A 34 -13.24 -12.47 8.52
C SER A 34 -12.29 -12.02 7.40
N VAL A 35 -12.67 -11.00 6.61
CA VAL A 35 -11.81 -10.42 5.59
C VAL A 35 -10.53 -9.83 6.20
N ARG A 36 -10.63 -9.12 7.32
CA ARG A 36 -9.47 -8.56 8.04
C ARG A 36 -8.50 -9.64 8.53
N THR A 37 -9.02 -10.76 8.99
CA THR A 37 -8.19 -11.91 9.37
C THR A 37 -7.42 -12.44 8.17
N LEU A 38 -8.10 -12.68 7.05
CA LEU A 38 -7.46 -13.11 5.81
C LEU A 38 -6.41 -12.12 5.30
N GLN A 39 -6.71 -10.82 5.34
CA GLN A 39 -5.77 -9.78 4.91
C GLN A 39 -4.50 -9.76 5.77
N ARG A 40 -4.63 -9.94 7.08
CA ARG A 40 -3.47 -10.09 7.99
C ARG A 40 -2.65 -11.33 7.67
N ASP A 41 -3.31 -12.44 7.35
CA ASP A 41 -2.61 -13.67 6.96
C ASP A 41 -1.83 -13.46 5.65
N ILE A 42 -2.39 -12.73 4.68
CA ILE A 42 -1.69 -12.36 3.44
C ILE A 42 -0.46 -11.48 3.75
N LEU A 43 -0.59 -10.47 4.61
CA LEU A 43 0.53 -9.63 5.03
C LEU A 43 1.64 -10.43 5.72
N ASN A 44 1.26 -11.37 6.60
CA ASN A 44 2.19 -12.29 7.26
C ASN A 44 2.91 -13.20 6.25
N LEU A 45 2.22 -13.64 5.19
CA LEU A 45 2.84 -14.41 4.11
C LEU A 45 3.87 -13.56 3.35
N TYR A 46 3.59 -12.29 3.07
CA TYR A 46 4.58 -11.39 2.46
C TYR A 46 5.84 -11.24 3.32
N GLU A 47 5.69 -11.12 4.64
CA GLU A 47 6.83 -11.06 5.55
C GLU A 47 7.62 -12.39 5.60
N ALA A 48 6.93 -13.52 5.54
CA ALA A 48 7.56 -14.83 5.46
C ALA A 48 8.35 -15.00 4.14
N ASP A 49 7.81 -14.50 3.02
CA ASP A 49 8.46 -14.53 1.71
C ASP A 49 9.75 -13.70 1.70
N ILE A 50 9.80 -12.55 2.38
CA ILE A 50 11.04 -11.79 2.56
C ILE A 50 12.14 -12.69 3.18
N THR A 51 11.78 -13.45 4.22
CA THR A 51 12.74 -14.35 4.89
C THR A 51 13.17 -15.52 4.01
N LYS A 52 12.24 -16.02 3.19
CA LYS A 52 12.46 -17.18 2.34
C LYS A 52 13.33 -16.89 1.12
N TYR A 53 13.11 -15.73 0.49
CA TYR A 53 13.73 -15.42 -0.81
C TYR A 53 14.93 -14.49 -0.72
N VAL A 54 15.08 -13.74 0.36
CA VAL A 54 16.23 -12.86 0.60
C VAL A 54 17.20 -13.54 1.56
N ARG A 55 18.45 -13.72 1.15
CA ARG A 55 19.45 -14.44 1.98
C ARG A 55 20.15 -13.53 3.00
N ASP A 56 20.41 -12.30 2.64
CA ASP A 56 21.09 -11.34 3.50
C ASP A 56 20.16 -10.78 4.58
N ARG A 57 20.59 -10.88 5.85
CA ARG A 57 19.78 -10.43 6.99
C ARG A 57 19.59 -8.91 7.07
N VAL A 58 20.58 -8.16 6.58
CA VAL A 58 20.48 -6.69 6.57
C VAL A 58 19.46 -6.25 5.54
N GLU A 59 19.50 -6.86 4.36
CA GLU A 59 18.54 -6.64 3.30
C GLU A 59 17.12 -7.05 3.72
N GLN A 60 16.93 -8.22 4.35
CA GLN A 60 15.63 -8.64 4.92
C GLN A 60 15.07 -7.58 5.84
N ARG A 61 15.90 -7.05 6.75
CA ARG A 61 15.49 -6.01 7.69
C ARG A 61 15.12 -4.70 7.00
N GLN A 62 15.86 -4.30 5.97
CA GLN A 62 15.58 -3.11 5.19
C GLN A 62 14.26 -3.22 4.43
N ILE A 63 14.00 -4.36 3.78
CA ILE A 63 12.75 -4.63 3.06
C ILE A 63 11.56 -4.57 4.02
N ARG A 64 11.62 -5.26 5.16
CA ARG A 64 10.55 -5.19 6.18
C ARG A 64 10.31 -3.78 6.66
N MET A 65 11.37 -3.05 7.00
CA MET A 65 11.28 -1.68 7.48
C MET A 65 10.60 -0.76 6.45
N VAL A 66 10.90 -0.93 5.16
CA VAL A 66 10.26 -0.17 4.08
C VAL A 66 8.79 -0.58 3.95
N PHE A 67 8.50 -1.89 3.96
CA PHE A 67 7.13 -2.41 3.81
C PHE A 67 6.20 -1.94 4.95
N GLU A 68 6.63 -2.09 6.19
CA GLU A 68 5.88 -1.65 7.38
C GLU A 68 5.66 -0.13 7.42
N ALA A 69 6.55 0.64 6.79
CA ALA A 69 6.44 2.09 6.76
C ALA A 69 5.43 2.62 5.72
N ILE A 70 4.99 1.82 4.74
CA ILE A 70 4.12 2.29 3.65
C ILE A 70 2.88 3.04 4.16
N PRO A 71 2.06 2.50 5.10
CA PRO A 71 0.86 3.19 5.55
C PRO A 71 1.16 4.54 6.21
N GLY A 72 2.21 4.59 7.04
CA GLY A 72 2.65 5.82 7.71
C GLY A 72 3.19 6.87 6.73
N GLN A 73 3.89 6.45 5.68
CA GLN A 73 4.42 7.33 4.65
C GLN A 73 3.32 7.95 3.79
N LEU A 74 2.30 7.16 3.42
CA LEU A 74 1.14 7.63 2.66
C LEU A 74 0.28 8.62 3.46
N ASN A 75 0.27 8.55 4.77
CA ASN A 75 -0.42 9.52 5.64
C ASN A 75 0.27 10.88 5.75
N ASN A 76 1.47 11.04 5.19
CA ASN A 76 2.16 12.33 5.19
C ASN A 76 1.50 13.30 4.18
N PRO A 77 1.54 14.62 4.43
CA PRO A 77 0.91 15.59 3.54
C PRO A 77 1.38 15.52 2.08
N ASN A 78 2.67 15.29 1.84
CA ASN A 78 3.22 15.19 0.47
C ASN A 78 3.34 13.74 -0.03
N LYS A 79 3.03 12.74 0.80
CA LYS A 79 3.02 11.29 0.50
C LYS A 79 4.29 10.74 -0.18
N ARG A 80 5.34 11.56 -0.28
CA ARG A 80 6.66 11.13 -0.73
C ARG A 80 7.29 10.24 0.34
N PHE A 81 7.93 9.13 -0.07
CA PHE A 81 8.64 8.27 0.85
C PHE A 81 9.85 8.98 1.45
N LYS A 82 9.85 9.15 2.78
CA LYS A 82 10.92 9.82 3.53
C LYS A 82 11.73 8.81 4.30
N TYR A 83 12.82 8.31 3.72
CA TYR A 83 13.72 7.33 4.34
C TYR A 83 14.37 7.82 5.65
N THR A 84 14.56 9.12 5.82
CA THR A 84 15.07 9.71 7.07
C THR A 84 14.12 9.55 8.26
N ARG A 85 12.83 9.23 8.03
CA ARG A 85 11.88 8.86 9.09
C ARG A 85 12.08 7.45 9.61
N LEU A 86 12.65 6.57 8.82
CA LEU A 86 12.99 5.20 9.26
C LEU A 86 14.21 5.23 10.16
N SER A 87 15.23 6.02 9.79
CA SER A 87 16.40 6.30 10.63
C SER A 87 17.10 7.56 10.12
N LYS A 88 17.63 8.38 11.03
CA LYS A 88 18.31 9.66 10.73
C LYS A 88 19.50 9.49 9.77
N ASN A 89 20.14 8.33 9.79
CA ASN A 89 21.36 8.04 9.01
C ASN A 89 21.09 7.30 7.70
N LEU A 90 19.82 6.94 7.40
CA LEU A 90 19.50 6.24 6.17
C LEU A 90 19.45 7.20 4.99
N ARG A 91 20.08 6.75 3.90
CA ARG A 91 20.03 7.41 2.58
C ARG A 91 19.27 6.51 1.60
N PHE A 92 18.85 7.08 0.48
CA PHE A 92 18.19 6.32 -0.60
C PHE A 92 18.99 5.07 -1.00
N ALA A 93 20.28 5.22 -1.27
CA ALA A 93 21.16 4.12 -1.69
C ALA A 93 21.17 2.91 -0.71
N ASN A 94 20.85 3.11 0.56
CA ASN A 94 20.75 2.01 1.53
C ASN A 94 19.46 1.19 1.39
N LEU A 95 18.44 1.75 0.73
CA LEU A 95 17.10 1.16 0.63
C LEU A 95 16.68 0.87 -0.82
N GLU A 96 17.52 1.21 -1.79
CA GLU A 96 17.20 1.05 -3.22
C GLU A 96 16.82 -0.39 -3.55
N THR A 97 17.65 -1.37 -3.13
CA THR A 97 17.36 -2.79 -3.30
C THR A 97 16.02 -3.19 -2.65
N ALA A 98 15.71 -2.61 -1.48
CA ALA A 98 14.43 -2.90 -0.80
C ALA A 98 13.22 -2.37 -1.57
N PHE A 99 13.31 -1.16 -2.14
CA PHE A 99 12.26 -0.62 -2.99
C PHE A 99 12.04 -1.47 -4.25
N ASP A 100 13.13 -1.87 -4.88
CA ASP A 100 13.09 -2.67 -6.10
C ASP A 100 12.57 -4.08 -5.84
N TRP A 101 12.99 -4.71 -4.74
CA TRP A 101 12.49 -6.02 -4.34
C TRP A 101 10.98 -6.00 -4.12
N LEU A 102 10.46 -5.03 -3.36
CA LEU A 102 9.03 -4.88 -3.09
C LEU A 102 8.22 -4.62 -4.36
N ALA A 103 8.77 -3.85 -5.29
CA ALA A 103 8.13 -3.56 -6.57
C ALA A 103 8.13 -4.78 -7.51
N GLN A 104 9.26 -5.49 -7.62
CA GLN A 104 9.41 -6.66 -8.49
C GLN A 104 8.62 -7.87 -7.99
N SER A 105 8.53 -8.04 -6.66
CA SER A 105 7.69 -9.08 -6.07
C SER A 105 6.19 -8.79 -6.17
N GLY A 106 5.80 -7.59 -6.60
CA GLY A 106 4.40 -7.18 -6.70
C GLY A 106 3.73 -6.88 -5.35
N ILE A 107 4.51 -6.82 -4.26
CA ILE A 107 4.00 -6.52 -2.90
C ILE A 107 3.68 -5.03 -2.75
N ALA A 108 4.44 -4.16 -3.42
CA ALA A 108 4.19 -2.73 -3.43
C ALA A 108 4.23 -2.16 -4.85
N LEU A 109 3.56 -1.02 -5.04
CA LEU A 109 3.59 -0.27 -6.28
C LEU A 109 4.54 0.92 -6.11
N LYS A 110 5.65 0.90 -6.85
CA LYS A 110 6.65 1.98 -6.86
C LYS A 110 6.26 3.01 -7.91
N CYS A 111 6.14 4.26 -7.52
CA CYS A 111 5.87 5.40 -8.42
C CYS A 111 6.98 6.43 -8.26
N GLU A 112 7.78 6.64 -9.30
CA GLU A 112 8.89 7.57 -9.35
C GLU A 112 8.44 8.92 -9.92
N LYS A 113 9.08 9.99 -9.45
CA LYS A 113 8.86 11.33 -10.01
C LYS A 113 9.54 11.42 -11.37
N VAL A 114 8.82 11.92 -12.37
CA VAL A 114 9.39 12.33 -13.65
C VAL A 114 9.64 13.84 -13.61
N THR A 115 10.83 14.26 -13.99
CA THR A 115 11.24 15.68 -14.00
C THR A 115 10.70 16.41 -15.20
N GLU A 116 10.60 15.71 -16.35
CA GLU A 116 10.08 16.26 -17.60
C GLU A 116 9.13 15.23 -18.26
N PRO A 117 7.96 15.65 -18.77
CA PRO A 117 6.99 14.74 -19.39
C PRO A 117 7.36 14.40 -20.84
N LEU A 118 8.61 14.01 -21.09
CA LEU A 118 9.14 13.64 -22.39
C LEU A 118 9.38 12.12 -22.46
N PHE A 119 9.19 11.55 -23.65
CA PHE A 119 9.46 10.14 -23.90
C PHE A 119 10.91 9.88 -24.28
N PRO A 120 11.54 8.78 -23.78
CA PRO A 120 10.98 7.82 -22.82
C PRO A 120 10.98 8.38 -21.38
N LEU A 121 9.87 8.23 -20.67
CA LEU A 121 9.71 8.78 -19.31
C LEU A 121 10.80 8.29 -18.34
N SER A 122 11.30 7.08 -18.54
CA SER A 122 12.37 6.49 -17.71
C SER A 122 13.69 7.28 -17.76
N ALA A 123 13.95 8.00 -18.84
CA ALA A 123 15.15 8.84 -18.97
C ALA A 123 15.09 10.08 -18.07
N TYR A 124 13.91 10.47 -17.65
CA TYR A 124 13.65 11.66 -16.82
C TYR A 124 13.19 11.30 -15.42
N ALA A 125 13.27 10.02 -15.02
CA ALA A 125 12.88 9.57 -13.69
C ALA A 125 13.90 9.99 -12.63
N ASP A 126 13.41 10.56 -11.53
CA ASP A 126 14.18 10.81 -10.31
C ASP A 126 13.90 9.69 -9.31
N ASN A 127 14.73 8.66 -9.33
CA ASN A 127 14.60 7.49 -8.48
C ASN A 127 14.66 7.82 -6.98
N THR A 128 15.25 8.97 -6.60
CA THR A 128 15.33 9.38 -5.19
C THR A 128 14.03 10.01 -4.69
N MET A 129 13.13 10.36 -5.61
CA MET A 129 11.82 10.93 -5.32
C MET A 129 10.71 9.97 -5.71
N LEU A 130 10.35 9.08 -4.79
CA LEU A 130 9.35 8.06 -5.04
C LEU A 130 8.21 8.09 -4.01
N LYS A 131 7.09 7.47 -4.39
CA LYS A 131 6.00 7.04 -3.53
C LYS A 131 5.90 5.52 -3.60
N LEU A 132 5.54 4.90 -2.48
CA LEU A 132 5.17 3.49 -2.42
C LEU A 132 3.72 3.38 -2.01
N TYR A 133 2.98 2.58 -2.76
CA TYR A 133 1.62 2.21 -2.45
C TYR A 133 1.56 0.71 -2.13
N GLN A 134 0.59 0.29 -1.32
CA GLN A 134 0.26 -1.12 -1.21
C GLN A 134 -0.32 -1.62 -2.52
N ASN A 135 -0.02 -2.86 -2.86
CA ASN A 135 -0.56 -3.51 -4.06
C ASN A 135 -2.09 -3.66 -4.04
N ASP A 136 -2.69 -3.60 -2.85
CA ASP A 136 -4.13 -3.68 -2.65
C ASP A 136 -4.61 -2.70 -1.57
N VAL A 137 -5.70 -1.97 -1.84
CA VAL A 137 -6.24 -0.97 -0.91
C VAL A 137 -6.82 -1.60 0.36
N GLY A 138 -7.37 -2.80 0.27
CA GLY A 138 -7.85 -3.55 1.44
C GLY A 138 -6.70 -3.95 2.36
N LEU A 139 -5.54 -4.35 1.80
CA LEU A 139 -4.33 -4.61 2.59
C LEU A 139 -3.82 -3.32 3.25
N LEU A 140 -3.81 -2.18 2.55
CA LEU A 140 -3.46 -0.90 3.15
C LEU A 140 -4.36 -0.57 4.34
N THR A 141 -5.68 -0.64 4.17
CA THR A 141 -6.63 -0.28 5.23
C THR A 141 -6.57 -1.26 6.41
N SER A 142 -6.20 -2.52 6.18
CA SER A 142 -6.02 -3.50 7.26
C SER A 142 -4.78 -3.24 8.13
N GLN A 143 -3.80 -2.49 7.62
CA GLN A 143 -2.61 -2.07 8.36
C GLN A 143 -2.84 -0.79 9.18
N LEU A 144 -3.95 -0.08 8.96
CA LEU A 144 -4.30 1.10 9.77
C LEU A 144 -4.80 0.66 11.15
N MET A 145 -4.40 1.41 12.18
CA MET A 145 -4.75 1.09 13.58
C MET A 145 -6.14 1.63 13.97
N GLY A 146 -6.78 0.98 14.95
CA GLY A 146 -8.02 1.42 15.57
C GLY A 146 -9.29 0.87 14.89
N ASN A 147 -10.43 1.50 15.17
CA ASN A 147 -11.73 1.12 14.61
C ASN A 147 -11.93 1.68 13.18
N VAL A 148 -10.89 1.59 12.36
CA VAL A 148 -10.82 2.19 11.02
C VAL A 148 -11.95 1.66 10.13
N ASP A 149 -12.34 0.40 10.28
CA ASP A 149 -13.40 -0.21 9.48
C ASP A 149 -14.74 0.52 9.64
N ILE A 150 -15.15 0.74 10.90
CA ILE A 150 -16.38 1.46 11.24
C ILE A 150 -16.25 2.93 10.79
N ASP A 151 -15.10 3.55 10.99
CA ASP A 151 -14.86 4.95 10.65
C ASP A 151 -14.86 5.17 9.13
N ILE A 152 -14.33 4.22 8.35
CA ILE A 152 -14.39 4.27 6.87
C ILE A 152 -15.84 4.12 6.39
N LEU A 153 -16.58 3.13 6.89
CA LEU A 153 -17.98 2.93 6.50
C LEU A 153 -18.86 4.12 6.86
N ASN A 154 -18.61 4.76 8.01
CA ASN A 154 -19.30 5.96 8.46
C ASN A 154 -18.74 7.26 7.87
N ARG A 155 -17.74 7.20 6.99
CA ARG A 155 -17.13 8.36 6.31
C ARG A 155 -16.64 9.43 7.29
N LYS A 156 -16.08 9.02 8.43
CA LYS A 156 -15.64 9.97 9.48
C LYS A 156 -14.46 10.81 9.00
N SER A 157 -14.48 12.09 9.32
CA SER A 157 -13.43 13.06 8.98
C SER A 157 -12.08 12.80 9.69
N SER A 158 -12.06 11.94 10.70
CA SER A 158 -10.83 11.49 11.36
C SER A 158 -9.94 10.63 10.47
N ILE A 159 -10.49 10.03 9.40
CA ILE A 159 -9.75 9.20 8.44
C ILE A 159 -9.12 10.07 7.35
N ASN A 160 -7.84 9.84 7.09
CA ASN A 160 -7.17 10.43 5.94
C ASN A 160 -7.55 9.66 4.67
N PHE A 161 -8.76 9.89 4.17
CA PHE A 161 -9.23 9.28 2.92
C PHE A 161 -8.35 9.60 1.72
N GLY A 162 -7.64 10.73 1.73
CA GLY A 162 -6.74 11.11 0.66
C GLY A 162 -5.63 10.10 0.40
N SER A 163 -5.08 9.44 1.45
CA SER A 163 -4.08 8.38 1.29
C SER A 163 -4.70 7.08 0.76
N ILE A 164 -5.88 6.74 1.23
CA ILE A 164 -6.61 5.53 0.82
C ILE A 164 -7.07 5.65 -0.64
N PHE A 165 -7.66 6.78 -1.02
CA PHE A 165 -8.10 7.02 -2.40
C PHE A 165 -6.93 7.07 -3.39
N GLU A 166 -5.80 7.66 -3.00
CA GLU A 166 -4.62 7.70 -3.84
C GLU A 166 -4.04 6.29 -4.04
N ASN A 167 -4.03 5.44 -3.01
CA ASN A 167 -3.61 4.04 -3.15
C ASN A 167 -4.56 3.25 -4.06
N ALA A 168 -5.87 3.40 -3.89
CA ALA A 168 -6.85 2.77 -4.78
C ALA A 168 -6.67 3.22 -6.24
N ALA A 169 -6.47 4.52 -6.48
CA ALA A 169 -6.20 5.04 -7.81
C ALA A 169 -4.89 4.49 -8.40
N ALA A 170 -3.81 4.42 -7.60
CA ALA A 170 -2.53 3.85 -8.05
C ALA A 170 -2.66 2.37 -8.41
N GLN A 171 -3.42 1.60 -7.64
CA GLN A 171 -3.74 0.20 -7.91
C GLN A 171 -4.48 0.04 -9.25
N GLU A 172 -5.54 0.82 -9.47
CA GLU A 172 -6.33 0.75 -10.70
C GLU A 172 -5.53 1.18 -11.93
N ILE A 173 -4.75 2.26 -11.84
CA ILE A 173 -3.87 2.71 -12.95
C ILE A 173 -2.82 1.64 -13.28
N LYS A 174 -2.33 0.89 -12.30
CA LYS A 174 -1.35 -0.18 -12.55
C LYS A 174 -1.97 -1.43 -13.17
N ALA A 175 -3.25 -1.69 -12.90
CA ALA A 175 -3.99 -2.84 -13.42
C ALA A 175 -4.41 -2.67 -14.89
N HIS A 176 -4.50 -1.44 -15.38
CA HIS A 176 -4.92 -1.06 -16.74
C HIS A 176 -3.79 -0.41 -17.53
#